data_9a0a68cf26316c567f66339f7754647f
#
_entry.id   9a0a68cf26316c567f66339f7754647f
#
_cell.length_a   1.000
_cell.length_b   1.000
_cell.length_c   1.000
_cell.angle_alpha   90.00
_cell.angle_beta   90.00
_cell.angle_gamma   90.00
#
_symmetry.space_group_name_H-M   'P 1'
#
loop_
_entity.id
_entity.type
_entity.pdbx_description
1 polymer ?
#
loop_
_entity_poly.entity_id
_entity_poly.type
_entity_poly.pdbx_seq_one_letter_code
_entity_poly.pdbx_strand_id
1 'polypeptide(L)'
;MLKVLAFMKQVATGLQMEGNFGTAHVYRSSLNAIIAYRGKNDFVFSEVTSEWLKGFEVYLRSRGCSWNTVSTYLRTFRAVYNRAVDLQKAPYVPHLFRSVYTGTRADHKRALVGTSKPPSI
;
A
#
# COMPACT_ATOMS: atom_id res chain seq x y z
N MET A 1 20.03 5.18 5.23
CA MET A 1 19.02 4.42 4.48
C MET A 1 17.62 4.96 4.75
N LEU A 2 16.81 5.08 3.74
CA LEU A 2 15.49 5.69 3.88
C LEU A 2 14.54 4.77 4.65
N LYS A 3 13.89 5.33 5.65
CA LYS A 3 12.92 4.59 6.46
C LYS A 3 11.52 4.79 5.92
N VAL A 4 10.75 3.72 5.91
CA VAL A 4 9.42 3.71 5.28
C VAL A 4 8.45 4.65 5.99
N LEU A 5 8.34 4.53 7.31
CA LEU A 5 7.35 5.32 8.06
C LEU A 5 7.69 6.81 8.03
N ALA A 6 8.96 7.14 8.20
CA ALA A 6 9.41 8.53 8.16
C ALA A 6 9.15 9.13 6.77
N PHE A 7 9.42 8.38 5.71
CA PHE A 7 9.20 8.85 4.35
C PHE A 7 7.71 9.08 4.08
N MET A 8 6.84 8.17 4.51
CA MET A 8 5.41 8.35 4.34
C MET A 8 4.89 9.57 5.06
N LYS A 9 5.38 9.82 6.28
CA LYS A 9 5.03 11.04 7.00
C LYS A 9 5.45 12.28 6.24
N GLN A 10 6.64 12.26 5.70
CA GLN A 10 7.17 13.39 4.95
C GLN A 10 6.31 13.67 3.70
N VAL A 11 5.95 12.61 2.97
CA VAL A 11 5.11 12.76 1.78
C VAL A 11 3.74 13.30 2.15
N ALA A 12 3.13 12.76 3.21
CA ALA A 12 1.82 13.23 3.67
C ALA A 12 1.86 14.70 4.09
N THR A 13 2.91 15.09 4.81
CA THR A 13 3.08 16.48 5.24
C THR A 13 3.22 17.41 4.03
N GLY A 14 3.99 17.00 3.03
CA GLY A 14 4.15 17.78 1.81
C GLY A 14 2.82 17.97 1.08
N LEU A 15 2.03 16.91 0.99
CA LEU A 15 0.71 17.00 0.36
C LEU A 15 -0.20 17.95 1.11
N GLN A 16 -0.16 17.92 2.43
CA GLN A 16 -0.97 18.82 3.24
C GLN A 16 -0.57 20.27 3.03
N MET A 17 0.74 20.53 2.96
CA MET A 17 1.23 21.88 2.74
C MET A 17 0.89 22.41 1.37
N GLU A 18 0.69 21.53 0.39
CA GLU A 18 0.25 21.91 -0.96
C GLU A 18 -1.25 22.11 -1.07
N GLY A 19 -1.99 21.87 0.01
CA GLY A 19 -3.44 21.98 -0.01
C GLY A 19 -4.17 20.70 -0.42
N ASN A 20 -3.44 19.60 -0.62
CA ASN A 20 -4.03 18.32 -1.01
C ASN A 20 -4.45 17.53 0.23
N PHE A 21 -5.42 18.09 0.98
CA PHE A 21 -5.77 17.55 2.29
C PHE A 21 -6.37 16.15 2.22
N GLY A 22 -7.23 15.91 1.22
CA GLY A 22 -7.84 14.59 1.06
C GLY A 22 -6.81 13.52 0.79
N THR A 23 -5.87 13.78 -0.10
CA THR A 23 -4.80 12.84 -0.42
C THR A 23 -3.88 12.64 0.77
N ALA A 24 -3.55 13.73 1.47
CA ALA A 24 -2.73 13.63 2.69
C ALA A 24 -3.39 12.73 3.73
N HIS A 25 -4.73 12.86 3.88
CA HIS A 25 -5.48 12.03 4.82
C HIS A 25 -5.37 10.54 4.45
N VAL A 26 -5.51 10.22 3.16
CA VAL A 26 -5.39 8.83 2.71
C VAL A 26 -3.98 8.29 3.01
N TYR A 27 -2.96 9.09 2.78
CA TYR A 27 -1.58 8.67 3.07
C TYR A 27 -1.39 8.41 4.55
N ARG A 28 -1.95 9.26 5.42
CA ARG A 28 -1.86 9.07 6.86
C ARG A 28 -2.63 7.86 7.33
N SER A 29 -3.79 7.61 6.73
CA SER A 29 -4.57 6.41 7.06
C SER A 29 -3.82 5.14 6.68
N SER A 30 -3.18 5.14 5.52
CA SER A 30 -2.36 4.00 5.08
C SER A 30 -1.17 3.80 6.01
N LEU A 31 -0.53 4.90 6.42
CA LEU A 31 0.58 4.83 7.36
C LEU A 31 0.15 4.22 8.69
N ASN A 32 -1.00 4.66 9.21
CA ASN A 32 -1.52 4.14 10.47
C ASN A 32 -1.84 2.64 10.36
N ALA A 33 -2.36 2.21 9.21
CA ALA A 33 -2.63 0.80 8.99
C ALA A 33 -1.35 -0.02 8.98
N ILE A 34 -0.28 0.51 8.37
CA ILE A 34 1.01 -0.17 8.36
C ILE A 34 1.59 -0.26 9.77
N ILE A 35 1.47 0.81 10.55
CA ILE A 35 1.93 0.82 11.92
C ILE A 35 1.16 -0.23 12.75
N ALA A 36 -0.15 -0.33 12.54
CA ALA A 36 -0.96 -1.32 13.23
C ALA A 36 -0.54 -2.75 12.87
N TYR A 37 -0.16 -2.97 11.62
CA TYR A 37 0.28 -4.29 11.17
C TYR A 37 1.68 -4.62 11.66
N ARG A 38 2.59 -3.68 11.52
CA ARG A 38 4.02 -3.95 11.67
C ARG A 38 4.58 -3.46 13.02
N GLY A 39 3.92 -2.48 13.63
CA GLY A 39 4.42 -1.84 14.85
C GLY A 39 5.02 -0.48 14.55
N LYS A 40 5.37 0.23 15.61
CA LYS A 40 5.86 1.61 15.50
C LYS A 40 7.32 1.73 15.08
N ASN A 41 8.08 0.66 15.19
CA ASN A 41 9.49 0.68 14.81
C ASN A 41 9.60 0.81 13.30
N ASP A 42 10.35 1.80 12.86
CA ASP A 42 10.51 2.04 11.44
C ASP A 42 11.34 0.93 10.79
N PHE A 43 11.26 0.84 9.48
CA PHE A 43 11.96 -0.19 8.73
C PHE A 43 12.32 0.37 7.36
N VAL A 44 13.16 -0.34 6.62
CA VAL A 44 13.65 0.13 5.33
C VAL A 44 12.87 -0.52 4.19
N PHE A 45 12.89 0.14 3.03
CA PHE A 45 12.11 -0.34 1.88
C PHE A 45 12.56 -1.72 1.42
N SER A 46 13.82 -2.09 1.61
CA SER A 46 14.29 -3.41 1.19
C SER A 46 13.66 -4.55 1.99
N GLU A 47 13.04 -4.25 3.13
CA GLU A 47 12.32 -5.26 3.90
C GLU A 47 10.94 -5.57 3.33
N VAL A 48 10.46 -4.77 2.37
CA VAL A 48 9.15 -4.95 1.78
C VAL A 48 9.26 -5.99 0.67
N THR A 49 8.67 -7.15 0.90
CA THR A 49 8.66 -8.27 -0.06
C THR A 49 7.23 -8.55 -0.48
N SER A 50 7.07 -9.42 -1.48
CA SER A 50 5.73 -9.89 -1.85
C SER A 50 5.02 -10.54 -0.69
N GLU A 51 5.75 -11.32 0.11
CA GLU A 51 5.18 -11.95 1.31
C GLU A 51 4.75 -10.91 2.33
N TRP A 52 5.57 -9.88 2.53
CA TRP A 52 5.21 -8.79 3.45
C TRP A 52 3.91 -8.12 3.01
N LEU A 53 3.79 -7.84 1.72
CA LEU A 53 2.60 -7.19 1.17
C LEU A 53 1.38 -8.08 1.27
N LYS A 54 1.54 -9.38 1.00
CA LYS A 54 0.44 -10.32 1.12
C LYS A 54 0.00 -10.45 2.57
N GLY A 55 0.94 -10.46 3.50
CA GLY A 55 0.63 -10.48 4.92
C GLY A 55 -0.17 -9.25 5.33
N PHE A 56 0.20 -8.09 4.81
CA PHE A 56 -0.52 -6.85 5.09
C PHE A 56 -1.95 -6.92 4.54
N GLU A 57 -2.12 -7.42 3.33
CA GLU A 57 -3.44 -7.61 2.73
C GLU A 57 -4.31 -8.52 3.60
N VAL A 58 -3.76 -9.67 4.00
CA VAL A 58 -4.48 -10.62 4.85
C VAL A 58 -4.83 -9.98 6.19
N TYR A 59 -3.89 -9.23 6.76
CA TYR A 59 -4.14 -8.54 8.02
C TYR A 59 -5.33 -7.58 7.89
N LEU A 60 -5.34 -6.77 6.84
CA LEU A 60 -6.42 -5.81 6.63
C LEU A 60 -7.76 -6.51 6.47
N ARG A 61 -7.80 -7.60 5.71
CA ARG A 61 -9.02 -8.36 5.55
C ARG A 61 -9.48 -8.97 6.86
N SER A 62 -8.55 -9.47 7.65
CA SER A 62 -8.89 -10.07 8.95
C SER A 62 -9.45 -9.03 9.92
N ARG A 63 -9.13 -7.76 9.71
CA ARG A 63 -9.66 -6.66 10.52
C ARG A 63 -10.99 -6.14 10.00
N GLY A 64 -11.54 -6.75 8.98
CA GLY A 64 -12.84 -6.37 8.44
C GLY A 64 -12.80 -5.30 7.36
N CYS A 65 -11.61 -4.94 6.86
CA CYS A 65 -11.52 -3.97 5.80
C CYS A 65 -12.12 -4.51 4.51
N SER A 66 -12.91 -3.69 3.83
CA SER A 66 -13.45 -4.06 2.53
C SER A 66 -12.33 -4.12 1.49
N TRP A 67 -12.60 -4.79 0.38
CA TRP A 67 -11.63 -4.82 -0.71
C TRP A 67 -11.30 -3.42 -1.22
N ASN A 68 -12.27 -2.52 -1.21
CA ASN A 68 -12.03 -1.15 -1.61
C ASN A 68 -11.02 -0.46 -0.68
N THR A 69 -11.17 -0.66 0.62
CA THR A 69 -10.23 -0.09 1.60
C THR A 69 -8.85 -0.71 1.44
N VAL A 70 -8.80 -2.05 1.27
CA VAL A 70 -7.54 -2.75 1.07
C VAL A 70 -6.82 -2.21 -0.17
N SER A 71 -7.55 -2.07 -1.28
CA SER A 71 -6.94 -1.58 -2.51
C SER A 71 -6.44 -0.14 -2.35
N THR A 72 -7.17 0.69 -1.61
CA THR A 72 -6.76 2.06 -1.36
C THR A 72 -5.43 2.12 -0.61
N TYR A 73 -5.30 1.34 0.45
CA TYR A 73 -4.06 1.32 1.23
C TYR A 73 -2.89 0.76 0.42
N LEU A 74 -3.13 -0.30 -0.33
CA LEU A 74 -2.06 -0.92 -1.12
C LEU A 74 -1.64 -0.05 -2.31
N ARG A 75 -2.60 0.61 -2.97
CA ARG A 75 -2.25 1.55 -4.04
C ARG A 75 -1.45 2.73 -3.50
N THR A 76 -1.85 3.23 -2.34
CA THR A 76 -1.14 4.33 -1.71
C THR A 76 0.28 3.93 -1.37
N PHE A 77 0.46 2.75 -0.79
CA PHE A 77 1.78 2.27 -0.47
C PHE A 77 2.61 2.02 -1.73
N ARG A 78 1.98 1.53 -2.81
CA ARG A 78 2.67 1.37 -4.08
C ARG A 78 3.18 2.71 -4.60
N ALA A 79 2.37 3.75 -4.49
CA ALA A 79 2.79 5.09 -4.92
C ALA A 79 3.98 5.57 -4.09
N VAL A 80 3.96 5.33 -2.79
CA VAL A 80 5.07 5.67 -1.91
C VAL A 80 6.34 4.91 -2.30
N TYR A 81 6.19 3.61 -2.52
CA TYR A 81 7.33 2.77 -2.91
C TYR A 81 7.94 3.24 -4.23
N ASN A 82 7.08 3.48 -5.23
CA ASN A 82 7.54 3.93 -6.53
C ASN A 82 8.23 5.30 -6.44
N ARG A 83 7.73 6.18 -5.59
CA ARG A 83 8.37 7.47 -5.37
C ARG A 83 9.77 7.30 -4.78
N ALA A 84 9.90 6.37 -3.83
CA ALA A 84 11.21 6.08 -3.25
C ALA A 84 12.17 5.48 -4.27
N VAL A 85 11.66 4.62 -5.17
CA VAL A 85 12.48 4.07 -6.25
C VAL A 85 12.95 5.17 -7.18
N ASP A 86 12.05 6.09 -7.55
CA ASP A 86 12.40 7.20 -8.43
C ASP A 86 13.48 8.10 -7.83
N LEU A 87 13.48 8.23 -6.51
CA LEU A 87 14.50 9.00 -5.79
C LEU A 87 15.77 8.17 -5.53
N GLN A 88 15.81 6.96 -6.02
CA GLN A 88 16.92 6.02 -5.82
C GLN A 88 17.15 5.71 -4.34
N LYS A 89 16.05 5.69 -3.57
CA LYS A 89 16.10 5.41 -2.12
C LYS A 89 15.52 4.05 -1.78
N ALA A 90 14.98 3.33 -2.77
CA ALA A 90 14.42 1.98 -2.59
C ALA A 90 14.80 1.14 -3.79
N PRO A 91 14.95 -0.19 -3.61
CA PRO A 91 15.28 -1.06 -4.74
C PRO A 91 14.07 -1.23 -5.65
N TYR A 92 14.30 -1.24 -6.96
CA TYR A 92 13.27 -1.58 -7.90
C TYR A 92 13.11 -3.11 -7.92
N VAL A 93 11.90 -3.58 -7.64
CA VAL A 93 11.59 -5.01 -7.66
C VAL A 93 10.46 -5.21 -8.65
N PRO A 94 10.69 -5.88 -9.78
CA PRO A 94 9.64 -6.09 -10.78
C PRO A 94 8.48 -6.87 -10.17
N HIS A 95 7.27 -6.42 -10.46
CA HIS A 95 6.04 -7.11 -10.08
C HIS A 95 5.86 -7.29 -8.57
N LEU A 96 6.47 -6.41 -7.77
CA LEU A 96 6.43 -6.51 -6.32
C LEU A 96 4.98 -6.56 -5.79
N PHE A 97 4.09 -5.74 -6.34
CA PHE A 97 2.70 -5.63 -5.89
C PHE A 97 1.74 -6.55 -6.65
N ARG A 98 2.27 -7.47 -7.43
CA ARG A 98 1.44 -8.29 -8.33
C ARG A 98 0.50 -9.22 -7.57
N SER A 99 0.90 -9.71 -6.42
CA SER A 99 0.13 -10.71 -5.68
C SER A 99 -0.95 -10.11 -4.79
N VAL A 100 -1.02 -8.78 -4.68
CA VAL A 100 -1.98 -8.12 -3.80
C VAL A 100 -2.96 -7.28 -4.61
N TYR A 101 -4.11 -7.01 -3.99
CA TYR A 101 -5.19 -6.31 -4.67
C TYR A 101 -4.98 -4.81 -4.60
N THR A 102 -4.77 -4.18 -5.74
CA THR A 102 -4.60 -2.73 -5.83
C THR A 102 -5.77 -2.05 -6.55
N GLY A 103 -6.83 -2.81 -6.82
CA GLY A 103 -8.01 -2.24 -7.46
C GLY A 103 -7.95 -2.16 -8.97
N THR A 104 -6.83 -2.57 -9.58
CA THR A 104 -6.65 -2.42 -11.03
C THR A 104 -6.37 -3.73 -11.74
N ARG A 105 -6.61 -4.84 -11.07
CA ARG A 105 -6.32 -6.15 -11.64
C ARG A 105 -7.42 -6.58 -12.59
N ALA A 106 -7.11 -6.59 -13.85
CA ALA A 106 -8.08 -7.06 -14.84
C ALA A 106 -8.36 -8.54 -14.68
N ASP A 107 -7.35 -9.30 -14.35
CA ASP A 107 -7.50 -10.75 -14.14
C ASP A 107 -8.40 -11.05 -12.96
N HIS A 108 -8.48 -10.15 -12.00
CA HIS A 108 -9.34 -10.35 -10.84
C HIS A 108 -10.81 -10.43 -11.23
N LYS A 109 -11.20 -9.70 -12.23
CA LYS A 109 -12.59 -9.70 -12.66
C LYS A 109 -12.99 -10.93 -13.40
N ARG A 110 -12.11 -11.52 -14.04
CA ARG A 110 -12.41 -12.68 -14.81
C ARG A 110 -12.38 -13.90 -14.01
N ALA A 111 -11.84 -13.73 -13.19
CA ALA A 111 -11.70 -14.88 -12.44
C ALA A 111 -12.87 -15.12 -11.59
N LEU A 112 -13.05 -14.42 -12.38
CA LEU A 112 -13.56 -14.37 -12.04
C LEU A 112 -14.10 -14.62 -12.02
N VAL A 113 -14.32 -14.82 -12.47
CA VAL A 113 -14.76 -14.57 -12.74
C VAL A 113 -15.03 -14.79 -12.43
N GLY A 114 -15.11 -15.03 -12.28
CA GLY A 114 -15.29 -14.79 -12.21
C GLY A 114 -15.38 -14.69 -11.51
N THR A 115 -15.67 -14.93 -11.29
CA THR A 115 -15.70 -14.50 -10.94
C THR A 115 -15.66 -14.02 -10.26
N SER A 116 -15.92 -14.14 -10.12
CA SER A 116 -15.89 -13.41 -9.78
C SER A 116 -15.95 -13.03 -9.16
N LYS A 117 -16.25 -13.21 -8.89
CA LYS A 117 -16.38 -12.64 -8.42
C LYS A 117 -16.24 -12.43 -7.65
N PRO A 118 -16.25 -12.51 -7.38
CA PRO A 118 -16.19 -11.99 -6.66
C PRO A 118 -16.17 -11.65 -6.17
N PRO A 119 -16.38 -11.70 -6.05
CA PRO A 119 -16.46 -11.07 -5.74
C PRO A 119 -16.36 -10.48 -5.64
N SER A 120 -16.63 -10.39 -5.64
CA SER A 120 -16.62 -9.77 -5.73
C SER A 120 -16.56 -9.37 -5.51
N ILE A 121 -16.64 -9.40 -5.44
CA ILE A 121 -16.70 -8.99 -5.40
C ILE A 121 -16.74 -8.89 -5.38
#